data_a0c85bc41e5026764efadde9d7251b79
#
_entry.id   a0c85bc41e5026764efadde9d7251b79
#
_cell.length_a   1.000
_cell.length_b   1.000
_cell.length_c   1.000
_cell.angle_alpha   90.00
_cell.angle_beta   90.00
_cell.angle_gamma   90.00
#
_symmetry.space_group_name_H-M   'P 1'
#
loop_
_entity.id
_entity.type
_entity.pdbx_description
1 polymer ?
#
loop_
_entity_poly.entity_id
_entity_poly.type
_entity_poly.pdbx_seq_one_letter_code
_entity_poly.pdbx_strand_id
1 'polypeptide(L)'
;WEPEPRVMLLIALLWGAGVSVVLSFYGNTAVSQAVFDASGDVVAADIIGTVISAPVVEETTKGLGVLLIFLLRRKYFDGVVDGIVYAAMVAAGFAFTENILYFGRAVDVLPTIFLIRGVMSPFAHILFTASIGIALGIASRHRNAFAAWWLFPLGLLGAMALHALWNGAGSLGMVTGSESTFFVVYGLVQIPLFVAAVVLVIWLRRQESAVIRARLTEYQGAGWFAPHEIEMVAALSLRSQARSWAARLGPNAAAAMKRFQKDATSLAYMRQRAVSGRADLRTHGASEQELLASLTADRQAFQQAAPQAFRA
;
A
#
# COMPACT_ATOMS: atom_id res chain seq x y z
N TRP A 1 -10.88 0.98 1.26
CA TRP A 1 -12.23 1.30 1.73
C TRP A 1 -12.19 2.10 3.04
N GLU A 2 -11.44 1.66 4.03
CA GLU A 2 -11.16 2.43 5.24
C GLU A 2 -9.89 3.28 5.01
N PRO A 3 -9.96 4.61 5.12
CA PRO A 3 -8.79 5.45 4.86
C PRO A 3 -7.82 5.38 6.04
N GLU A 4 -6.56 5.11 5.74
CA GLU A 4 -5.49 5.15 6.72
C GLU A 4 -5.30 6.56 7.34
N PRO A 5 -4.90 6.66 8.60
CA PRO A 5 -4.63 7.94 9.24
C PRO A 5 -3.56 8.73 8.47
N ARG A 6 -3.87 9.95 8.05
CA ARG A 6 -2.97 10.79 7.24
C ARG A 6 -1.61 11.01 7.90
N VAL A 7 -1.58 11.11 9.23
CA VAL A 7 -0.33 11.26 9.99
C VAL A 7 0.54 10.01 9.83
N MET A 8 -0.04 8.81 9.84
CA MET A 8 0.70 7.56 9.66
C MET A 8 1.23 7.41 8.24
N LEU A 9 0.45 7.83 7.24
CA LEU A 9 0.90 7.86 5.84
C LEU A 9 2.07 8.84 5.66
N LEU A 10 2.01 10.00 6.30
CA LEU A 10 3.09 10.98 6.29
C LEU A 10 4.36 10.44 6.98
N ILE A 11 4.22 9.79 8.14
CA ILE A 11 5.35 9.16 8.83
C ILE A 11 5.98 8.08 7.95
N ALA A 12 5.20 7.24 7.29
CA ALA A 12 5.68 6.24 6.36
C ALA A 12 6.47 6.86 5.19
N LEU A 13 5.92 7.92 4.59
CA LEU A 13 6.56 8.66 3.50
C LEU A 13 7.90 9.27 3.96
N LEU A 14 7.91 9.95 5.11
CA LEU A 14 9.12 10.60 5.65
C LEU A 14 10.18 9.59 6.10
N TRP A 15 9.78 8.41 6.61
CA TRP A 15 10.72 7.33 6.88
C TRP A 15 11.45 6.90 5.59
N GLY A 16 10.73 6.67 4.52
CA GLY A 16 11.29 6.32 3.21
C GLY A 16 12.19 7.43 2.66
N ALA A 17 11.68 8.67 2.61
CA ALA A 17 12.38 9.80 2.03
C ALA A 17 13.63 10.26 2.81
N GLY A 18 13.65 10.03 4.11
CA GLY A 18 14.75 10.44 4.99
C GLY A 18 15.57 9.27 5.51
N VAL A 19 15.04 8.56 6.50
CA VAL A 19 15.79 7.54 7.25
C VAL A 19 16.30 6.44 6.33
N SER A 20 15.41 5.88 5.50
CA SER A 20 15.76 4.78 4.62
C SER A 20 16.82 5.19 3.58
N VAL A 21 16.65 6.35 2.93
CA VAL A 21 17.62 6.85 1.93
C VAL A 21 18.99 7.09 2.56
N VAL A 22 19.04 7.74 3.73
CA VAL A 22 20.33 8.05 4.40
C VAL A 22 21.06 6.77 4.78
N LEU A 23 20.38 5.82 5.41
CA LEU A 23 21.00 4.54 5.79
C LEU A 23 21.43 3.74 4.56
N SER A 24 20.64 3.75 3.51
CA SER A 24 20.95 3.05 2.26
C SER A 24 22.14 3.67 1.54
N PHE A 25 22.22 5.00 1.51
CA PHE A 25 23.35 5.70 0.91
C PHE A 25 24.68 5.29 1.55
N TYR A 26 24.76 5.36 2.88
CA TYR A 26 26.00 4.98 3.58
C TYR A 26 26.27 3.47 3.49
N GLY A 27 25.23 2.63 3.64
CA GLY A 27 25.37 1.18 3.55
C GLY A 27 25.85 0.71 2.18
N ASN A 28 25.23 1.19 1.10
CA ASN A 28 25.63 0.85 -0.27
C ASN A 28 27.02 1.35 -0.60
N THR A 29 27.37 2.59 -0.18
CA THR A 29 28.70 3.14 -0.38
C THR A 29 29.77 2.30 0.34
N ALA A 30 29.51 1.90 1.58
CA ALA A 30 30.46 1.07 2.35
C ALA A 30 30.70 -0.30 1.71
N VAL A 31 29.61 -0.95 1.21
CA VAL A 31 29.74 -2.25 0.53
C VAL A 31 30.50 -2.10 -0.79
N SER A 32 30.14 -1.14 -1.63
CA SER A 32 30.84 -0.91 -2.91
C SER A 32 32.33 -0.60 -2.70
N GLN A 33 32.67 0.21 -1.70
CA GLN A 33 34.06 0.51 -1.35
C GLN A 33 34.80 -0.75 -0.86
N ALA A 34 34.19 -1.56 0.00
CA ALA A 34 34.82 -2.79 0.50
C ALA A 34 35.08 -3.80 -0.63
N VAL A 35 34.16 -3.92 -1.61
CA VAL A 35 34.36 -4.77 -2.80
C VAL A 35 35.50 -4.24 -3.66
N PHE A 36 35.55 -2.93 -3.88
CA PHE A 36 36.62 -2.30 -4.65
C PHE A 36 37.98 -2.49 -3.97
N ASP A 37 38.07 -2.24 -2.67
CA ASP A 37 39.32 -2.42 -1.90
C ASP A 37 39.83 -3.86 -1.93
N ALA A 38 38.91 -4.85 -1.96
CA ALA A 38 39.27 -6.27 -1.99
C ALA A 38 39.61 -6.79 -3.38
N SER A 39 39.00 -6.26 -4.45
CA SER A 39 39.15 -6.78 -5.82
C SER A 39 39.99 -5.90 -6.75
N GLY A 40 40.05 -4.60 -6.48
CA GLY A 40 40.60 -3.59 -7.40
C GLY A 40 39.74 -3.38 -8.66
N ASP A 41 38.56 -4.02 -8.73
CA ASP A 41 37.68 -4.03 -9.90
C ASP A 41 36.46 -3.13 -9.70
N VAL A 42 36.40 -2.01 -10.41
CA VAL A 42 35.31 -1.03 -10.38
C VAL A 42 34.01 -1.63 -10.90
N VAL A 43 34.10 -2.47 -11.95
CA VAL A 43 32.88 -3.10 -12.55
C VAL A 43 32.27 -4.10 -11.58
N ALA A 44 33.09 -4.93 -10.92
CA ALA A 44 32.62 -5.84 -9.90
C ALA A 44 31.99 -5.09 -8.72
N ALA A 45 32.62 -4.00 -8.26
CA ALA A 45 32.08 -3.17 -7.18
C ALA A 45 30.72 -2.53 -7.55
N ASP A 46 30.56 -2.07 -8.80
CA ASP A 46 29.30 -1.51 -9.28
C ASP A 46 28.19 -2.57 -9.41
N ILE A 47 28.50 -3.72 -10.00
CA ILE A 47 27.51 -4.81 -10.15
C ILE A 47 27.06 -5.34 -8.77
N ILE A 48 27.99 -5.63 -7.86
CA ILE A 48 27.67 -6.11 -6.50
C ILE A 48 26.93 -5.04 -5.72
N GLY A 49 27.35 -3.78 -5.84
CA GLY A 49 26.67 -2.64 -5.24
C GLY A 49 25.21 -2.53 -5.70
N THR A 50 24.99 -2.63 -7.00
CA THR A 50 23.68 -2.40 -7.61
C THR A 50 22.76 -3.62 -7.50
N VAL A 51 23.25 -4.85 -7.76
CA VAL A 51 22.42 -6.05 -7.86
C VAL A 51 22.25 -6.78 -6.52
N ILE A 52 23.19 -6.62 -5.60
CA ILE A 52 23.16 -7.32 -4.30
C ILE A 52 23.01 -6.34 -3.15
N SER A 53 23.92 -5.37 -3.00
CA SER A 53 23.93 -4.44 -1.86
C SER A 53 22.67 -3.58 -1.83
N ALA A 54 22.33 -2.92 -2.93
CA ALA A 54 21.17 -2.04 -2.99
C ALA A 54 19.87 -2.78 -2.62
N PRO A 55 19.52 -3.93 -3.22
CA PRO A 55 18.34 -4.70 -2.79
C PRO A 55 18.34 -5.07 -1.31
N VAL A 56 19.47 -5.53 -0.77
CA VAL A 56 19.58 -5.96 0.63
C VAL A 56 19.44 -4.77 1.59
N VAL A 57 20.21 -3.73 1.39
CA VAL A 57 20.24 -2.58 2.31
C VAL A 57 18.96 -1.77 2.21
N GLU A 58 18.52 -1.46 1.00
CA GLU A 58 17.35 -0.61 0.79
C GLU A 58 16.05 -1.27 1.21
N GLU A 59 15.81 -2.54 0.80
CA GLU A 59 14.58 -3.21 1.22
C GLU A 59 14.57 -3.50 2.72
N THR A 60 15.74 -3.73 3.35
CA THR A 60 15.83 -3.82 4.82
C THR A 60 15.44 -2.51 5.48
N THR A 61 16.00 -1.39 5.06
CA THR A 61 15.71 -0.08 5.68
C THR A 61 14.27 0.38 5.45
N LYS A 62 13.71 0.15 4.26
CA LYS A 62 12.29 0.36 3.95
C LYS A 62 11.40 -0.58 4.78
N GLY A 63 11.74 -1.86 4.80
CA GLY A 63 11.00 -2.89 5.53
C GLY A 63 10.95 -2.63 7.03
N LEU A 64 12.02 -2.12 7.63
CA LEU A 64 12.03 -1.71 9.03
C LEU A 64 11.00 -0.62 9.31
N GLY A 65 10.81 0.34 8.41
CA GLY A 65 9.76 1.36 8.55
C GLY A 65 8.36 0.77 8.56
N VAL A 66 8.07 -0.15 7.65
CA VAL A 66 6.77 -0.84 7.60
C VAL A 66 6.57 -1.71 8.84
N LEU A 67 7.61 -2.43 9.28
CA LEU A 67 7.57 -3.26 10.50
C LEU A 67 7.33 -2.43 11.75
N LEU A 68 7.97 -1.28 11.90
CA LEU A 68 7.75 -0.37 13.03
C LEU A 68 6.31 0.13 13.09
N ILE A 69 5.72 0.50 11.95
CA ILE A 69 4.30 0.87 11.87
C ILE A 69 3.42 -0.31 12.30
N PHE A 70 3.69 -1.51 11.78
CA PHE A 70 2.98 -2.72 12.17
C PHE A 70 3.03 -2.98 13.67
N LEU A 71 4.21 -2.88 14.30
CA LEU A 71 4.38 -3.16 15.73
C LEU A 71 3.77 -2.08 16.64
N LEU A 72 3.97 -0.80 16.29
CA LEU A 72 3.57 0.32 17.13
C LEU A 72 2.10 0.74 16.95
N ARG A 73 1.52 0.42 15.78
CA ARG A 73 0.19 0.87 15.38
C ARG A 73 -0.68 -0.27 14.83
N ARG A 74 -0.56 -1.45 15.40
CA ARG A 74 -1.24 -2.68 14.96
C ARG A 74 -2.76 -2.53 14.78
N LYS A 75 -3.40 -1.64 15.53
CA LYS A 75 -4.84 -1.36 15.40
C LYS A 75 -5.25 -0.75 14.04
N TYR A 76 -4.30 -0.17 13.32
CA TYR A 76 -4.48 0.39 11.96
C TYR A 76 -3.94 -0.52 10.87
N PHE A 77 -3.53 -1.74 11.22
CA PHE A 77 -2.94 -2.69 10.29
C PHE A 77 -3.78 -3.96 10.28
N ASP A 78 -4.93 -3.90 9.61
CA ASP A 78 -5.98 -4.93 9.66
C ASP A 78 -5.86 -6.00 8.57
N GLY A 79 -5.06 -5.76 7.52
CA GLY A 79 -5.00 -6.66 6.40
C GLY A 79 -3.91 -6.38 5.37
N VAL A 80 -4.00 -7.13 4.27
CA VAL A 80 -3.03 -7.06 3.17
C VAL A 80 -3.03 -5.70 2.49
N VAL A 81 -4.21 -5.08 2.36
CA VAL A 81 -4.33 -3.77 1.69
C VAL A 81 -3.62 -2.69 2.49
N ASP A 82 -3.80 -2.66 3.83
CA ASP A 82 -3.14 -1.68 4.69
C ASP A 82 -1.62 -1.87 4.64
N GLY A 83 -1.17 -3.13 4.67
CA GLY A 83 0.24 -3.46 4.50
C GLY A 83 0.83 -2.93 3.20
N ILE A 84 0.12 -3.12 2.08
CA ILE A 84 0.52 -2.57 0.77
C ILE A 84 0.53 -1.04 0.80
N VAL A 85 -0.46 -0.40 1.42
CA VAL A 85 -0.55 1.06 1.50
C VAL A 85 0.64 1.64 2.27
N TYR A 86 0.96 1.12 3.46
CA TYR A 86 2.12 1.59 4.22
C TYR A 86 3.44 1.31 3.52
N ALA A 87 3.61 0.11 2.94
CA ALA A 87 4.78 -0.24 2.14
C ALA A 87 4.95 0.69 0.93
N ALA A 88 3.85 0.99 0.22
CA ALA A 88 3.84 1.90 -0.91
C ALA A 88 4.23 3.32 -0.51
N MET A 89 3.77 3.81 0.66
CA MET A 89 4.14 5.15 1.14
C MET A 89 5.62 5.24 1.51
N VAL A 90 6.18 4.23 2.19
CA VAL A 90 7.63 4.16 2.47
C VAL A 90 8.43 4.12 1.17
N ALA A 91 8.04 3.25 0.24
CA ALA A 91 8.71 3.10 -1.05
C ALA A 91 8.61 4.36 -1.93
N ALA A 92 7.46 5.03 -1.92
CA ALA A 92 7.27 6.29 -2.65
C ALA A 92 8.16 7.42 -2.11
N GLY A 93 8.27 7.53 -0.77
CA GLY A 93 9.18 8.48 -0.14
C GLY A 93 10.63 8.21 -0.51
N PHE A 94 11.06 6.94 -0.45
CA PHE A 94 12.39 6.51 -0.86
C PHE A 94 12.66 6.86 -2.32
N ALA A 95 11.80 6.41 -3.23
CA ALA A 95 11.94 6.64 -4.67
C ALA A 95 11.97 8.13 -5.03
N PHE A 96 11.18 8.95 -4.33
CA PHE A 96 11.18 10.40 -4.53
C PHE A 96 12.56 11.01 -4.27
N THR A 97 13.15 10.75 -3.11
CA THR A 97 14.45 11.29 -2.74
C THR A 97 15.56 10.69 -3.60
N GLU A 98 15.51 9.39 -3.84
CA GLU A 98 16.50 8.71 -4.69
C GLU A 98 16.48 9.26 -6.12
N ASN A 99 15.31 9.51 -6.72
CA ASN A 99 15.22 10.12 -8.04
C ASN A 99 15.84 11.53 -8.09
N ILE A 100 15.66 12.34 -7.03
CA ILE A 100 16.34 13.64 -6.95
C ILE A 100 17.86 13.46 -6.98
N LEU A 101 18.40 12.47 -6.25
CA LEU A 101 19.84 12.18 -6.25
C LEU A 101 20.33 11.71 -7.61
N TYR A 102 19.60 10.84 -8.30
CA TYR A 102 19.95 10.37 -9.64
C TYR A 102 19.91 11.51 -10.67
N PHE A 103 18.85 12.32 -10.66
CA PHE A 103 18.72 13.44 -11.60
C PHE A 103 19.82 14.50 -11.36
N GLY A 104 20.17 14.75 -10.10
CA GLY A 104 21.25 15.69 -9.75
C GLY A 104 22.65 15.21 -10.15
N ARG A 105 22.88 13.88 -10.20
CA ARG A 105 24.18 13.30 -10.60
C ARG A 105 24.33 13.09 -12.10
N ALA A 106 23.24 12.95 -12.81
CA ALA A 106 23.22 12.58 -14.24
C ALA A 106 22.63 13.69 -15.11
N VAL A 107 22.99 14.94 -14.84
CA VAL A 107 22.44 16.12 -15.55
C VAL A 107 22.68 16.05 -17.05
N ASP A 108 23.85 15.55 -17.48
CA ASP A 108 24.23 15.46 -18.89
C ASP A 108 23.39 14.45 -19.68
N VAL A 109 22.82 13.44 -19.00
CA VAL A 109 21.98 12.39 -19.57
C VAL A 109 20.57 12.36 -18.95
N LEU A 110 20.15 13.49 -18.38
CA LEU A 110 18.88 13.63 -17.66
C LEU A 110 17.67 13.12 -18.43
N PRO A 111 17.47 13.37 -19.75
CA PRO A 111 16.34 12.84 -20.48
C PRO A 111 16.26 11.30 -20.45
N THR A 112 17.40 10.62 -20.58
CA THR A 112 17.47 9.16 -20.54
C THR A 112 17.15 8.62 -19.14
N ILE A 113 17.76 9.22 -18.10
CA ILE A 113 17.50 8.82 -16.72
C ILE A 113 16.04 9.08 -16.34
N PHE A 114 15.48 10.20 -16.77
CA PHE A 114 14.06 10.50 -16.54
C PHE A 114 13.14 9.49 -17.26
N LEU A 115 13.46 9.13 -18.49
CA LEU A 115 12.70 8.09 -19.22
C LEU A 115 12.70 6.77 -18.45
N ILE A 116 13.88 6.30 -18.04
CA ILE A 116 14.02 5.00 -17.34
C ILE A 116 13.33 5.04 -15.98
N ARG A 117 13.64 6.04 -15.14
CA ARG A 117 13.17 6.08 -13.75
C ARG A 117 11.79 6.69 -13.58
N GLY A 118 11.44 7.71 -14.36
CA GLY A 118 10.18 8.44 -14.24
C GLY A 118 9.04 7.88 -15.08
N VAL A 119 9.34 7.27 -16.23
CA VAL A 119 8.33 6.77 -17.17
C VAL A 119 8.26 5.25 -17.16
N MET A 120 9.40 4.56 -17.30
CA MET A 120 9.43 3.09 -17.38
C MET A 120 9.33 2.42 -16.01
N SER A 121 9.83 3.06 -14.93
CA SER A 121 9.88 2.46 -13.60
C SER A 121 9.32 3.30 -12.44
N PRO A 122 8.25 4.11 -12.63
CA PRO A 122 7.80 5.04 -11.59
C PRO A 122 7.31 4.33 -10.31
N PHE A 123 6.92 3.05 -10.40
CA PHE A 123 6.37 2.26 -9.29
C PHE A 123 7.26 1.07 -8.89
N ALA A 124 8.50 0.98 -9.39
CA ALA A 124 9.36 -0.18 -9.17
C ALA A 124 9.57 -0.45 -7.66
N HIS A 125 10.00 0.54 -6.89
CA HIS A 125 10.19 0.38 -5.44
C HIS A 125 8.90 0.04 -4.69
N ILE A 126 7.75 0.58 -5.13
CA ILE A 126 6.44 0.21 -4.57
C ILE A 126 6.18 -1.27 -4.79
N LEU A 127 6.46 -1.78 -5.99
CA LEU A 127 6.29 -3.20 -6.33
C LEU A 127 7.15 -4.10 -5.43
N PHE A 128 8.41 -3.74 -5.21
CA PHE A 128 9.33 -4.54 -4.39
C PHE A 128 8.87 -4.56 -2.94
N THR A 129 8.75 -3.38 -2.33
CA THR A 129 8.42 -3.23 -0.91
C THR A 129 7.00 -3.72 -0.59
N ALA A 130 6.09 -3.77 -1.57
CA ALA A 130 4.75 -4.33 -1.40
C ALA A 130 4.78 -5.80 -0.93
N SER A 131 5.82 -6.58 -1.27
CA SER A 131 6.01 -7.94 -0.77
C SER A 131 6.08 -7.99 0.75
N ILE A 132 6.77 -7.02 1.37
CA ILE A 132 6.86 -6.86 2.83
C ILE A 132 5.49 -6.47 3.39
N GLY A 133 4.80 -5.53 2.73
CA GLY A 133 3.45 -5.11 3.11
C GLY A 133 2.45 -6.25 3.09
N ILE A 134 2.46 -7.09 2.04
CA ILE A 134 1.61 -8.28 1.92
C ILE A 134 1.90 -9.25 3.07
N ALA A 135 3.17 -9.56 3.33
CA ALA A 135 3.58 -10.48 4.37
C ALA A 135 3.12 -10.01 5.77
N LEU A 136 3.33 -8.74 6.11
CA LEU A 136 2.87 -8.16 7.37
C LEU A 136 1.34 -8.05 7.42
N GLY A 137 0.68 -7.78 6.29
CA GLY A 137 -0.77 -7.77 6.18
C GLY A 137 -1.39 -9.18 6.38
N ILE A 138 -0.70 -10.23 5.97
CA ILE A 138 -1.09 -11.61 6.31
C ILE A 138 -0.85 -11.84 7.82
N ALA A 139 0.30 -11.41 8.35
CA ALA A 139 0.62 -11.54 9.77
C ALA A 139 -0.40 -10.83 10.68
N SER A 140 -0.95 -9.69 10.26
CA SER A 140 -1.97 -8.94 11.02
C SER A 140 -3.26 -9.75 11.25
N ARG A 141 -3.54 -10.69 10.34
CA ARG A 141 -4.72 -11.57 10.44
C ARG A 141 -4.54 -12.74 11.40
N HIS A 142 -3.33 -13.00 11.87
CA HIS A 142 -3.06 -14.02 12.89
C HIS A 142 -3.27 -13.48 14.30
N ARG A 143 -3.85 -14.28 15.19
CA ARG A 143 -4.04 -13.91 16.62
C ARG A 143 -2.70 -13.70 17.34
N ASN A 144 -1.67 -14.43 16.93
CA ASN A 144 -0.35 -14.36 17.52
C ASN A 144 0.59 -13.46 16.69
N ALA A 145 1.21 -12.49 17.36
CA ALA A 145 2.23 -11.62 16.75
C ALA A 145 3.43 -12.41 16.22
N PHE A 146 3.64 -13.64 16.69
CA PHE A 146 4.72 -14.53 16.25
C PHE A 146 4.70 -14.78 14.74
N ALA A 147 3.53 -14.72 14.09
CA ALA A 147 3.44 -14.83 12.63
C ALA A 147 4.30 -13.79 11.89
N ALA A 148 4.46 -12.59 12.45
CA ALA A 148 5.29 -11.56 11.85
C ALA A 148 6.79 -11.95 11.83
N TRP A 149 7.27 -12.73 12.78
CA TRP A 149 8.68 -13.12 12.86
C TRP A 149 9.18 -13.98 11.70
N TRP A 150 8.31 -14.76 11.08
CA TRP A 150 8.68 -15.56 9.91
C TRP A 150 8.12 -14.99 8.61
N LEU A 151 6.97 -14.29 8.64
CA LEU A 151 6.40 -13.67 7.45
C LEU A 151 7.18 -12.43 7.00
N PHE A 152 7.65 -11.60 7.94
CA PHE A 152 8.46 -10.44 7.61
C PHE A 152 9.74 -10.81 6.84
N PRO A 153 10.59 -11.77 7.30
CA PRO A 153 11.75 -12.20 6.51
C PRO A 153 11.39 -12.74 5.12
N LEU A 154 10.28 -13.48 4.98
CA LEU A 154 9.83 -13.98 3.68
C LEU A 154 9.43 -12.82 2.75
N GLY A 155 8.67 -11.84 3.25
CA GLY A 155 8.32 -10.65 2.49
C GLY A 155 9.55 -9.82 2.10
N LEU A 156 10.53 -9.72 3.02
CA LEU A 156 11.78 -9.02 2.79
C LEU A 156 12.62 -9.72 1.70
N LEU A 157 12.75 -11.04 1.75
CA LEU A 157 13.42 -11.80 0.69
C LEU A 157 12.73 -11.64 -0.66
N GLY A 158 11.40 -11.63 -0.68
CA GLY A 158 10.62 -11.35 -1.89
C GLY A 158 10.91 -9.96 -2.46
N ALA A 159 10.96 -8.94 -1.60
CA ALA A 159 11.29 -7.57 -2.00
C ALA A 159 12.72 -7.46 -2.56
N MET A 160 13.69 -8.06 -1.86
CA MET A 160 15.10 -8.11 -2.32
C MET A 160 15.25 -8.82 -3.66
N ALA A 161 14.57 -9.96 -3.85
CA ALA A 161 14.61 -10.71 -5.10
C ALA A 161 14.02 -9.92 -6.28
N LEU A 162 12.87 -9.27 -6.10
CA LEU A 162 12.25 -8.43 -7.13
C LEU A 162 13.13 -7.22 -7.47
N HIS A 163 13.74 -6.60 -6.45
CA HIS A 163 14.65 -5.47 -6.64
C HIS A 163 15.94 -5.90 -7.35
N ALA A 164 16.56 -7.01 -6.94
CA ALA A 164 17.76 -7.57 -7.59
C ALA A 164 17.49 -7.95 -9.05
N LEU A 165 16.32 -8.55 -9.34
CA LEU A 165 15.89 -8.86 -10.70
C LEU A 165 15.75 -7.60 -11.56
N TRP A 166 15.21 -6.53 -10.98
CA TRP A 166 15.09 -5.24 -11.65
C TRP A 166 16.45 -4.63 -11.98
N ASN A 167 17.32 -4.50 -10.98
CA ASN A 167 18.62 -3.91 -11.15
C ASN A 167 19.55 -4.78 -12.05
N GLY A 168 19.42 -6.11 -11.93
CA GLY A 168 20.13 -7.07 -12.77
C GLY A 168 19.81 -6.93 -14.26
N ALA A 169 18.60 -6.53 -14.62
CA ALA A 169 18.25 -6.26 -16.01
C ALA A 169 19.08 -5.09 -16.60
N GLY A 170 19.28 -4.03 -15.83
CA GLY A 170 20.15 -2.91 -16.23
C GLY A 170 21.60 -3.33 -16.35
N SER A 171 22.12 -4.06 -15.35
CA SER A 171 23.50 -4.54 -15.33
C SER A 171 23.80 -5.53 -16.47
N LEU A 172 22.84 -6.37 -16.89
CA LEU A 172 22.99 -7.25 -18.06
C LEU A 172 23.24 -6.45 -19.35
N GLY A 173 22.54 -5.34 -19.54
CA GLY A 173 22.78 -4.44 -20.69
C GLY A 173 24.21 -3.93 -20.73
N MET A 174 24.76 -3.54 -19.58
CA MET A 174 26.17 -3.10 -19.48
C MET A 174 27.16 -4.23 -19.76
N VAL A 175 26.96 -5.42 -19.17
CA VAL A 175 27.85 -6.57 -19.33
C VAL A 175 27.86 -7.09 -20.77
N THR A 176 26.73 -7.11 -21.43
CA THR A 176 26.59 -7.60 -22.83
C THR A 176 27.00 -6.54 -23.86
N GLY A 177 27.21 -5.29 -23.45
CA GLY A 177 27.48 -4.16 -24.35
C GLY A 177 26.31 -3.86 -25.30
N SER A 178 25.10 -4.32 -24.98
CA SER A 178 23.93 -4.18 -25.84
C SER A 178 22.78 -3.52 -25.11
N GLU A 179 22.44 -2.30 -25.52
CA GLU A 179 21.28 -1.57 -25.00
C GLU A 179 19.96 -2.34 -25.23
N SER A 180 19.87 -3.12 -26.33
CA SER A 180 18.70 -3.93 -26.63
C SER A 180 18.43 -5.01 -25.58
N THR A 181 19.45 -5.52 -24.90
CA THR A 181 19.31 -6.49 -23.80
C THR A 181 18.45 -5.93 -22.67
N PHE A 182 18.67 -4.67 -22.28
CA PHE A 182 17.81 -4.01 -21.28
C PHE A 182 16.34 -4.01 -21.69
N PHE A 183 16.03 -3.59 -22.93
CA PHE A 183 14.65 -3.50 -23.39
C PHE A 183 13.97 -4.88 -23.55
N VAL A 184 14.72 -5.90 -23.94
CA VAL A 184 14.22 -7.28 -24.01
C VAL A 184 13.87 -7.80 -22.60
N VAL A 185 14.77 -7.65 -21.64
CA VAL A 185 14.51 -8.07 -20.24
C VAL A 185 13.38 -7.24 -19.62
N TYR A 186 13.34 -5.94 -19.88
CA TYR A 186 12.24 -5.08 -19.45
C TYR A 186 10.89 -5.58 -19.97
N GLY A 187 10.81 -5.88 -21.26
CA GLY A 187 9.58 -6.38 -21.89
C GLY A 187 9.14 -7.76 -21.40
N LEU A 188 10.08 -8.67 -21.19
CA LEU A 188 9.79 -10.04 -20.82
C LEU A 188 9.57 -10.27 -19.31
N VAL A 189 10.14 -9.43 -18.46
CA VAL A 189 10.11 -9.62 -17.01
C VAL A 189 9.38 -8.49 -16.32
N GLN A 190 9.79 -7.26 -16.57
CA GLN A 190 9.30 -6.11 -15.78
C GLN A 190 7.87 -5.72 -16.15
N ILE A 191 7.52 -5.68 -17.43
CA ILE A 191 6.14 -5.42 -17.85
C ILE A 191 5.17 -6.48 -17.30
N PRO A 192 5.41 -7.80 -17.42
CA PRO A 192 4.57 -8.81 -16.80
C PRO A 192 4.42 -8.67 -15.29
N LEU A 193 5.48 -8.30 -14.56
CA LEU A 193 5.42 -8.04 -13.12
C LEU A 193 4.52 -6.85 -12.79
N PHE A 194 4.58 -5.74 -13.55
CA PHE A 194 3.66 -4.62 -13.38
C PHE A 194 2.21 -5.01 -13.66
N VAL A 195 1.97 -5.75 -14.73
CA VAL A 195 0.62 -6.24 -15.04
C VAL A 195 0.11 -7.14 -13.92
N ALA A 196 0.93 -8.05 -13.40
CA ALA A 196 0.57 -8.91 -12.27
C ALA A 196 0.24 -8.10 -11.02
N ALA A 197 1.00 -7.05 -10.71
CA ALA A 197 0.72 -6.15 -9.58
C ALA A 197 -0.61 -5.41 -9.74
N VAL A 198 -0.91 -4.88 -10.94
CA VAL A 198 -2.19 -4.23 -11.23
C VAL A 198 -3.35 -5.23 -11.08
N VAL A 199 -3.22 -6.44 -11.62
CA VAL A 199 -4.22 -7.50 -11.47
C VAL A 199 -4.43 -7.85 -9.99
N LEU A 200 -3.35 -7.98 -9.21
CA LEU A 200 -3.42 -8.24 -7.77
C LEU A 200 -4.19 -7.13 -7.04
N VAL A 201 -3.89 -5.86 -7.31
CA VAL A 201 -4.61 -4.72 -6.68
C VAL A 201 -6.09 -4.74 -7.05
N ILE A 202 -6.43 -4.99 -8.31
CA ILE A 202 -7.82 -5.11 -8.75
C ILE A 202 -8.53 -6.26 -8.03
N TRP A 203 -7.86 -7.41 -7.92
CA TRP A 203 -8.40 -8.59 -7.24
C TRP A 203 -8.62 -8.34 -5.74
N LEU A 204 -7.66 -7.74 -5.03
CA LEU A 204 -7.79 -7.35 -3.62
C LEU A 204 -8.96 -6.40 -3.42
N ARG A 205 -9.09 -5.37 -4.26
CA ARG A 205 -10.22 -4.43 -4.20
C ARG A 205 -11.57 -5.11 -4.41
N ARG A 206 -11.65 -6.10 -5.31
CA ARG A 206 -12.86 -6.91 -5.50
C ARG A 206 -13.17 -7.76 -4.28
N GLN A 207 -12.15 -8.34 -3.64
CA GLN A 207 -12.33 -9.10 -2.39
C GLN A 207 -12.84 -8.22 -1.25
N GLU A 208 -12.30 -7.03 -1.06
CA GLU A 208 -12.81 -6.09 -0.06
C GLU A 208 -14.27 -5.70 -0.30
N SER A 209 -14.61 -5.37 -1.55
CA SER A 209 -15.99 -5.09 -1.95
C SER A 209 -16.92 -6.27 -1.62
N ALA A 210 -16.50 -7.50 -1.89
CA ALA A 210 -17.26 -8.70 -1.59
C ALA A 210 -17.46 -8.92 -0.08
N VAL A 211 -16.44 -8.66 0.74
CA VAL A 211 -16.52 -8.73 2.21
C VAL A 211 -17.53 -7.70 2.72
N ILE A 212 -17.42 -6.44 2.29
CA ILE A 212 -18.34 -5.37 2.71
C ILE A 212 -19.78 -5.76 2.36
N ARG A 213 -20.01 -6.19 1.12
CA ARG A 213 -21.35 -6.61 0.67
C ARG A 213 -21.89 -7.77 1.50
N ALA A 214 -21.10 -8.83 1.68
CA ALA A 214 -21.51 -10.01 2.43
C ALA A 214 -21.84 -9.68 3.89
N ARG A 215 -21.02 -8.87 4.55
CA ARG A 215 -21.24 -8.54 5.97
C ARG A 215 -22.39 -7.56 6.17
N LEU A 216 -22.57 -6.55 5.31
CA LEU A 216 -23.70 -5.62 5.42
C LEU A 216 -25.04 -6.27 5.06
N THR A 217 -25.07 -7.28 4.20
CA THR A 217 -26.28 -8.06 3.90
C THR A 217 -26.82 -8.79 5.14
N GLU A 218 -25.96 -9.18 6.09
CA GLU A 218 -26.42 -9.78 7.36
C GLU A 218 -27.29 -8.80 8.18
N TYR A 219 -27.04 -7.50 8.07
CA TYR A 219 -27.81 -6.44 8.74
C TYR A 219 -29.06 -6.01 7.95
N GLN A 220 -29.17 -6.36 6.67
CA GLN A 220 -30.33 -6.05 5.83
C GLN A 220 -31.59 -6.75 6.36
N GLY A 221 -31.48 -8.02 6.77
CA GLY A 221 -32.61 -8.79 7.32
C GLY A 221 -33.21 -8.19 8.59
N ALA A 222 -32.43 -7.45 9.37
CA ALA A 222 -32.84 -6.68 10.54
C ALA A 222 -33.29 -5.23 10.23
N GLY A 223 -33.35 -4.85 8.96
CA GLY A 223 -33.78 -3.51 8.53
C GLY A 223 -32.75 -2.39 8.67
N TRP A 224 -31.48 -2.71 9.00
CA TRP A 224 -30.44 -1.70 9.19
C TRP A 224 -29.94 -1.09 7.87
N PHE A 225 -29.97 -1.83 6.77
CA PHE A 225 -29.51 -1.37 5.44
C PHE A 225 -30.52 -1.72 4.36
N ALA A 226 -30.77 -0.77 3.46
CA ALA A 226 -31.43 -1.06 2.20
C ALA A 226 -30.44 -1.65 1.18
N PRO A 227 -30.90 -2.48 0.21
CA PRO A 227 -30.01 -3.07 -0.81
C PRO A 227 -29.14 -2.05 -1.55
N HIS A 228 -29.71 -0.91 -1.92
CA HIS A 228 -28.98 0.16 -2.63
C HIS A 228 -27.92 0.84 -1.76
N GLU A 229 -28.09 0.90 -0.42
CA GLU A 229 -27.07 1.42 0.50
C GLU A 229 -25.88 0.47 0.59
N ILE A 230 -26.12 -0.83 0.60
CA ILE A 230 -25.06 -1.85 0.59
C ILE A 230 -24.22 -1.71 -0.68
N GLU A 231 -24.87 -1.64 -1.84
CA GLU A 231 -24.15 -1.45 -3.12
C GLU A 231 -23.40 -0.11 -3.16
N MET A 232 -24.00 0.96 -2.65
CA MET A 232 -23.37 2.27 -2.54
C MET A 232 -22.10 2.22 -1.67
N VAL A 233 -22.10 1.49 -0.55
CA VAL A 233 -20.93 1.33 0.30
C VAL A 233 -19.89 0.40 -0.34
N ALA A 234 -20.33 -0.67 -1.00
CA ALA A 234 -19.45 -1.69 -1.56
C ALA A 234 -18.78 -1.32 -2.89
N ALA A 235 -19.27 -0.31 -3.62
CA ALA A 235 -18.73 0.10 -4.92
C ALA A 235 -18.14 1.51 -4.86
N LEU A 236 -16.83 1.68 -5.21
CA LEU A 236 -16.16 2.99 -5.14
C LEU A 236 -16.80 4.05 -6.02
N SER A 237 -17.28 3.68 -7.22
CA SER A 237 -17.99 4.59 -8.12
C SER A 237 -19.29 5.10 -7.49
N LEU A 238 -20.07 4.22 -6.87
CA LEU A 238 -21.32 4.58 -6.21
C LEU A 238 -21.07 5.40 -4.93
N ARG A 239 -20.00 5.10 -4.17
CA ARG A 239 -19.56 5.95 -3.04
C ARG A 239 -19.27 7.38 -3.49
N SER A 240 -18.55 7.53 -4.60
CA SER A 240 -18.22 8.85 -5.16
C SER A 240 -19.47 9.60 -5.62
N GLN A 241 -20.38 8.92 -6.32
CA GLN A 241 -21.65 9.49 -6.76
C GLN A 241 -22.50 9.94 -5.56
N ALA A 242 -22.62 9.12 -4.51
CA ALA A 242 -23.35 9.47 -3.30
C ALA A 242 -22.74 10.68 -2.56
N ARG A 243 -21.41 10.78 -2.50
CA ARG A 243 -20.72 11.96 -1.95
C ARG A 243 -21.01 13.22 -2.76
N SER A 244 -20.96 13.12 -4.09
CA SER A 244 -21.28 14.24 -4.99
C SER A 244 -22.75 14.65 -4.87
N TRP A 245 -23.65 13.71 -4.71
CA TRP A 245 -25.07 13.98 -4.43
C TRP A 245 -25.24 14.71 -3.10
N ALA A 246 -24.67 14.20 -2.01
CA ALA A 246 -24.78 14.79 -0.69
C ALA A 246 -24.14 16.19 -0.63
N ALA A 247 -23.04 16.42 -1.37
CA ALA A 247 -22.41 17.74 -1.46
C ALA A 247 -23.33 18.82 -2.06
N ARG A 248 -24.23 18.44 -2.99
CA ARG A 248 -25.24 19.36 -3.54
C ARG A 248 -26.33 19.71 -2.54
N LEU A 249 -26.54 18.91 -1.50
CA LEU A 249 -27.49 19.16 -0.42
C LEU A 249 -26.92 20.07 0.69
N GLY A 250 -25.63 20.34 0.66
CA GLY A 250 -24.93 21.20 1.62
C GLY A 250 -23.84 20.50 2.43
N PRO A 251 -23.05 21.28 3.19
CA PRO A 251 -21.85 20.76 3.89
C PRO A 251 -22.19 19.73 4.98
N ASN A 252 -23.32 19.87 5.66
CA ASN A 252 -23.76 18.94 6.69
C ASN A 252 -24.10 17.56 6.11
N ALA A 253 -24.85 17.52 4.99
CA ALA A 253 -25.17 16.29 4.30
C ALA A 253 -23.93 15.62 3.71
N ALA A 254 -23.00 16.41 3.15
CA ALA A 254 -21.72 15.90 2.65
C ALA A 254 -20.87 15.24 3.77
N ALA A 255 -20.81 15.88 4.94
CA ALA A 255 -20.11 15.34 6.09
C ALA A 255 -20.77 14.06 6.61
N ALA A 256 -22.10 14.05 6.72
CA ALA A 256 -22.88 12.87 7.14
C ALA A 256 -22.71 11.70 6.17
N MET A 257 -22.79 11.90 4.85
CA MET A 257 -22.55 10.86 3.85
C MET A 257 -21.16 10.25 3.97
N LYS A 258 -20.16 11.08 4.23
CA LYS A 258 -18.77 10.62 4.42
C LYS A 258 -18.62 9.77 5.68
N ARG A 259 -19.24 10.17 6.81
CA ARG A 259 -19.25 9.38 8.04
C ARG A 259 -20.02 8.08 7.85
N PHE A 260 -21.23 8.15 7.27
CA PHE A 260 -22.03 6.97 6.97
C PHE A 260 -21.25 5.89 6.20
N GLN A 261 -20.56 6.30 5.12
CA GLN A 261 -19.76 5.37 4.34
C GLN A 261 -18.58 4.79 5.12
N LYS A 262 -17.96 5.59 6.00
CA LYS A 262 -16.87 5.13 6.87
C LYS A 262 -17.41 4.14 7.91
N ASP A 263 -18.46 4.50 8.63
CA ASP A 263 -18.99 3.70 9.72
C ASP A 263 -19.61 2.39 9.23
N ALA A 264 -20.27 2.41 8.07
CA ALA A 264 -20.74 1.18 7.40
C ALA A 264 -19.59 0.25 7.00
N THR A 265 -18.48 0.81 6.52
CA THR A 265 -17.26 0.03 6.21
C THR A 265 -16.66 -0.56 7.49
N SER A 266 -16.51 0.24 8.54
CA SER A 266 -15.98 -0.20 9.84
C SER A 266 -16.87 -1.28 10.47
N LEU A 267 -18.21 -1.17 10.35
CA LEU A 267 -19.16 -2.19 10.79
C LEU A 267 -18.97 -3.51 10.03
N ALA A 268 -18.80 -3.46 8.71
CA ALA A 268 -18.56 -4.65 7.89
C ALA A 268 -17.28 -5.39 8.29
N TYR A 269 -16.16 -4.65 8.49
CA TYR A 269 -14.91 -5.25 8.94
C TYR A 269 -14.96 -5.74 10.38
N MET A 270 -15.64 -5.02 11.27
CA MET A 270 -15.87 -5.48 12.63
C MET A 270 -16.63 -6.80 12.64
N ARG A 271 -17.70 -6.91 11.85
CA ARG A 271 -18.47 -8.16 11.67
C ARG A 271 -17.60 -9.27 11.07
N GLN A 272 -16.77 -8.94 10.09
CA GLN A 272 -15.82 -9.89 9.49
C GLN A 272 -14.84 -10.44 10.54
N ARG A 273 -14.34 -9.60 11.44
CA ARG A 273 -13.47 -10.05 12.56
C ARG A 273 -14.22 -10.99 13.51
N ALA A 274 -15.47 -10.69 13.80
CA ALA A 274 -16.31 -11.55 14.64
C ALA A 274 -16.53 -12.94 14.02
N VAL A 275 -16.98 -12.99 12.76
CA VAL A 275 -17.22 -14.25 12.03
C VAL A 275 -15.93 -15.07 11.88
N SER A 276 -14.77 -14.43 11.75
CA SER A 276 -13.47 -15.11 11.68
C SER A 276 -12.85 -15.45 13.03
N GLY A 277 -13.56 -15.27 14.14
CA GLY A 277 -13.10 -15.60 15.49
C GLY A 277 -12.00 -14.67 16.03
N ARG A 278 -11.85 -13.46 15.46
CA ARG A 278 -10.81 -12.49 15.79
C ARG A 278 -11.33 -11.28 16.59
N ALA A 279 -12.64 -11.21 16.84
CA ALA A 279 -13.22 -10.12 17.63
C ALA A 279 -12.87 -10.24 19.11
N ASP A 280 -12.66 -9.10 19.77
CA ASP A 280 -12.72 -9.01 21.20
C ASP A 280 -14.19 -8.94 21.62
N LEU A 281 -14.70 -10.05 22.13
CA LEU A 281 -16.12 -10.21 22.53
C LEU A 281 -16.56 -9.23 23.63
N ARG A 282 -15.60 -8.67 24.40
CA ARG A 282 -15.91 -7.74 25.50
C ARG A 282 -16.32 -6.36 25.00
N THR A 283 -15.73 -5.91 23.89
CA THR A 283 -15.96 -4.56 23.32
C THR A 283 -16.83 -4.60 22.07
N HIS A 284 -17.01 -5.77 21.45
CA HIS A 284 -17.69 -5.91 20.17
C HIS A 284 -19.12 -5.38 20.17
N GLY A 285 -19.95 -5.79 21.16
CA GLY A 285 -21.36 -5.39 21.19
C GLY A 285 -21.56 -3.89 21.39
N ALA A 286 -20.80 -3.25 22.27
CA ALA A 286 -20.87 -1.81 22.50
C ALA A 286 -20.46 -1.02 21.23
N SER A 287 -19.34 -1.41 20.60
CA SER A 287 -18.86 -0.76 19.38
C SER A 287 -19.81 -0.97 18.18
N GLU A 288 -20.49 -2.12 18.09
CA GLU A 288 -21.51 -2.40 17.08
C GLU A 288 -22.71 -1.46 17.25
N GLN A 289 -23.23 -1.32 18.48
CA GLN A 289 -24.34 -0.43 18.79
C GLN A 289 -24.00 1.05 18.51
N GLU A 290 -22.80 1.51 18.86
CA GLU A 290 -22.33 2.86 18.56
C GLU A 290 -22.30 3.14 17.05
N LEU A 291 -21.78 2.20 16.25
CA LEU A 291 -21.75 2.35 14.80
C LEU A 291 -23.16 2.37 14.20
N LEU A 292 -24.07 1.50 14.65
CA LEU A 292 -25.45 1.47 14.18
C LEU A 292 -26.22 2.76 14.55
N ALA A 293 -25.98 3.32 15.74
CA ALA A 293 -26.55 4.60 16.16
C ALA A 293 -26.01 5.76 15.29
N SER A 294 -24.70 5.80 15.04
CA SER A 294 -24.07 6.80 14.15
C SER A 294 -24.63 6.73 12.73
N LEU A 295 -24.75 5.53 12.16
CA LEU A 295 -25.33 5.30 10.83
C LEU A 295 -26.77 5.81 10.73
N THR A 296 -27.57 5.60 11.78
CA THR A 296 -28.95 6.10 11.83
C THR A 296 -29.00 7.63 11.84
N ALA A 297 -28.17 8.26 12.67
CA ALA A 297 -28.08 9.72 12.75
C ALA A 297 -27.61 10.34 11.44
N ASP A 298 -26.61 9.78 10.81
CA ASP A 298 -26.07 10.25 9.53
C ASP A 298 -27.10 10.09 8.39
N ARG A 299 -27.84 8.98 8.35
CA ARG A 299 -28.95 8.77 7.41
C ARG A 299 -30.02 9.85 7.55
N GLN A 300 -30.43 10.16 8.77
CA GLN A 300 -31.39 11.23 9.04
C GLN A 300 -30.89 12.59 8.56
N ALA A 301 -29.61 12.91 8.79
CA ALA A 301 -29.02 14.18 8.41
C ALA A 301 -29.07 14.42 6.89
N PHE A 302 -28.70 13.44 6.06
CA PHE A 302 -28.77 13.65 4.61
C PHE A 302 -30.18 13.47 4.03
N GLN A 303 -31.06 12.68 4.67
CA GLN A 303 -32.48 12.57 4.28
C GLN A 303 -33.24 13.88 4.57
N GLN A 304 -33.00 14.52 5.70
CA GLN A 304 -33.61 15.81 6.04
C GLN A 304 -33.17 16.94 5.10
N ALA A 305 -31.91 16.87 4.65
CA ALA A 305 -31.38 17.86 3.69
C ALA A 305 -31.90 17.64 2.25
N ALA A 306 -32.41 16.46 1.91
CA ALA A 306 -32.96 16.18 0.59
C ALA A 306 -34.26 16.95 0.36
N PRO A 307 -34.48 17.55 -0.82
CA PRO A 307 -35.77 18.14 -1.19
C PRO A 307 -36.89 17.13 -1.03
N GLN A 308 -38.10 17.60 -0.66
CA GLN A 308 -39.25 16.72 -0.41
C GLN A 308 -39.61 15.82 -1.61
N ALA A 309 -39.34 16.28 -2.83
CA ALA A 309 -39.54 15.52 -4.06
C ALA A 309 -38.69 14.21 -4.16
N PHE A 310 -37.68 14.04 -3.32
CA PHE A 310 -36.83 12.86 -3.28
C PHE A 310 -37.06 11.98 -2.04
N ARG A 311 -38.09 12.28 -1.25
CA ARG A 311 -38.47 11.54 -0.03
C ARG A 311 -39.54 10.48 -0.26
N ALA A 312 -40.08 10.38 -1.44
CA ALA A 312 -41.11 9.42 -1.85
C ALA A 312 -40.54 8.17 -2.51
#